data_b3d4e368943ed2a6e3136caecdd75c33
#
_entry.id   b3d4e368943ed2a6e3136caecdd75c33
#
_cell.length_a   1.000
_cell.length_b   1.000
_cell.length_c   1.000
_cell.angle_alpha   90.00
_cell.angle_beta   90.00
_cell.angle_gamma   90.00
#
_symmetry.space_group_name_H-M   'P 1'
#
loop_
_entity.id
_entity.type
_entity.pdbx_description
1 polymer ?
#
loop_
_entity_poly.entity_id
_entity_poly.type
_entity_poly.pdbx_seq_one_letter_code
_entity_poly.pdbx_strand_id
1 'polypeptide(L)'
;MLDHLFGEGIHTGSLTLERRKGETRQFGRAEPAARLTIHDPQVERRVPADPDFMLGQTYMEGGWSTPDLRTLLAVLMGNFDGAEPGGGRRLVTSVLRPLQQWNRRAASRRNVAHHYDIDEWLFRCFLDTDMQ
;
A
#
# COMPACT_ATOMS: atom_id res chain seq x y z
N MET A 1 2.54 1.70 15.47
CA MET A 1 1.77 0.69 14.72
C MET A 1 2.51 0.29 13.43
N LEU A 2 2.90 1.24 12.59
CA LEU A 2 3.73 0.97 11.41
C LEU A 2 5.13 0.45 11.80
N ASP A 3 5.75 1.01 12.83
CA ASP A 3 7.04 0.55 13.37
C ASP A 3 6.99 -0.90 13.87
N HIS A 4 5.87 -1.34 14.43
CA HIS A 4 5.68 -2.72 14.87
C HIS A 4 5.54 -3.64 13.64
N LEU A 5 4.77 -3.22 12.64
CA LEU A 5 4.61 -3.97 11.40
C LEU A 5 5.96 -4.23 10.72
N PHE A 6 6.78 -3.19 10.56
CA PHE A 6 8.08 -3.32 9.92
C PHE A 6 9.14 -3.97 10.82
N GLY A 7 9.10 -3.70 12.14
CA GLY A 7 10.03 -4.27 13.10
C GLY A 7 9.92 -5.79 13.22
N GLU A 8 8.70 -6.31 13.13
CA GLU A 8 8.45 -7.76 13.16
C GLU A 8 8.44 -8.39 11.76
N GLY A 9 8.27 -7.57 10.72
CA GLY A 9 8.11 -8.06 9.35
C GLY A 9 9.38 -8.09 8.53
N ILE A 10 10.36 -7.19 8.76
CA ILE A 10 11.56 -7.08 7.93
C ILE A 10 12.68 -8.00 8.44
N HIS A 11 12.85 -9.14 7.78
CA HIS A 11 13.90 -10.13 8.08
C HIS A 11 14.98 -10.18 7.00
N THR A 12 14.60 -9.85 5.74
CA THR A 12 15.49 -9.86 4.58
C THR A 12 15.57 -8.44 4.01
N GLY A 13 16.77 -7.95 3.74
CA GLY A 13 16.99 -6.57 3.33
C GLY A 13 16.92 -5.59 4.50
N SER A 14 16.76 -4.33 4.18
CA SER A 14 16.56 -3.26 5.16
C SER A 14 15.60 -2.19 4.65
N LEU A 15 14.88 -1.56 5.57
CA LEU A 15 13.96 -0.47 5.30
C LEU A 15 14.27 0.72 6.22
N THR A 16 14.55 1.87 5.63
CA THR A 16 14.67 3.13 6.36
C THR A 16 13.35 3.89 6.23
N LEU A 17 12.67 4.09 7.35
CA LEU A 17 11.44 4.86 7.46
C LEU A 17 11.77 6.27 7.92
N GLU A 18 11.44 7.26 7.10
CA GLU A 18 11.61 8.69 7.40
C GLU A 18 10.25 9.35 7.61
N ARG A 19 10.12 10.17 8.64
CA ARG A 19 8.92 10.93 8.97
C ARG A 19 9.13 12.42 8.77
N ARG A 20 8.03 13.13 8.51
CA ARG A 20 8.03 14.58 8.25
C ARG A 20 8.77 15.42 9.30
N LYS A 21 8.87 14.97 10.55
CA LYS A 21 9.59 15.66 11.63
C LYS A 21 11.08 15.35 11.69
N GLY A 22 11.64 14.68 10.68
CA GLY A 22 13.04 14.25 10.65
C GLY A 22 13.33 13.00 11.49
N GLU A 23 12.29 12.37 12.05
CA GLU A 23 12.45 11.11 12.73
C GLU A 23 12.72 10.00 11.71
N THR A 24 13.83 9.29 11.91
CA THR A 24 14.25 8.20 11.03
C THR A 24 14.36 6.91 11.84
N ARG A 25 13.81 5.81 11.32
CA ARG A 25 13.96 4.47 11.88
C ARG A 25 14.39 3.49 10.82
N GLN A 26 15.32 2.60 11.19
CA GLN A 26 15.79 1.53 10.31
C GLN A 26 15.32 0.18 10.83
N PHE A 27 14.84 -0.65 9.91
CA PHE A 27 14.41 -2.03 10.12
C PHE A 27 15.24 -2.94 9.23
N GLY A 28 15.75 -4.05 9.75
CA GLY A 28 16.70 -4.90 9.05
C GLY A 28 18.10 -4.27 8.92
N ARG A 29 19.08 -5.04 8.41
CA ARG A 29 20.48 -4.60 8.25
C ARG A 29 21.15 -5.13 6.99
N ALA A 30 20.41 -5.85 6.15
CA ALA A 30 20.93 -6.48 4.94
C ALA A 30 20.57 -5.70 3.69
N GLU A 31 21.20 -6.02 2.58
CA GLU A 31 20.78 -5.59 1.25
C GLU A 31 19.68 -6.53 0.72
N PRO A 32 18.79 -6.02 -0.12
CA PRO A 32 18.70 -4.64 -0.61
C PRO A 32 18.18 -3.65 0.44
N ALA A 33 18.64 -2.38 0.34
CA ALA A 33 18.27 -1.32 1.26
C ALA A 33 17.21 -0.40 0.60
N ALA A 34 16.04 -0.32 1.20
CA ALA A 34 14.94 0.53 0.75
C ALA A 34 14.75 1.74 1.67
N ARG A 35 14.11 2.78 1.13
CA ARG A 35 13.73 3.98 1.88
C ARG A 35 12.26 4.31 1.62
N LEU A 36 11.55 4.67 2.69
CA LEU A 36 10.17 5.12 2.67
C LEU A 36 10.06 6.44 3.43
N THR A 37 9.62 7.50 2.78
CA THR A 37 9.41 8.81 3.41
C THR A 37 7.92 9.09 3.54
N ILE A 38 7.42 9.29 4.77
CA ILE A 38 6.02 9.58 5.06
C ILE A 38 5.78 11.09 5.04
N HIS A 39 4.82 11.51 4.23
CA HIS A 39 4.37 12.90 4.11
C HIS A 39 3.07 13.15 4.88
N ASP A 40 2.14 12.18 4.87
CA ASP A 40 0.87 12.25 5.60
C ASP A 40 0.88 11.29 6.81
N PRO A 41 0.70 11.80 8.04
CA PRO A 41 0.61 10.96 9.24
C PRO A 41 -0.50 9.90 9.19
N GLN A 42 -1.53 10.08 8.37
CA GLN A 42 -2.60 9.09 8.22
C GLN A 42 -2.11 7.77 7.63
N VAL A 43 -1.02 7.77 6.85
CA VAL A 43 -0.37 6.56 6.31
C VAL A 43 -0.04 5.57 7.43
N GLU A 44 0.45 6.08 8.59
CA GLU A 44 0.83 5.25 9.74
C GLU A 44 -0.34 4.50 10.38
N ARG A 45 -1.57 4.95 10.13
CA ARG A 45 -2.80 4.32 10.62
C ARG A 45 -3.47 3.47 9.55
N ARG A 46 -3.47 3.96 8.31
CA ARG A 46 -4.17 3.33 7.18
C ARG A 46 -3.44 2.08 6.68
N VAL A 47 -2.12 2.17 6.48
CA VAL A 47 -1.33 1.04 5.97
C VAL A 47 -1.39 -0.17 6.89
N PRO A 48 -1.18 -0.10 8.22
CA PRO A 48 -1.29 -1.28 9.08
C PRO A 48 -2.69 -1.88 9.18
N ALA A 49 -3.74 -1.12 8.85
CA ALA A 49 -5.12 -1.60 8.88
C ALA A 49 -5.42 -2.53 7.68
N ASP A 50 -4.90 -2.23 6.50
CA ASP A 50 -5.04 -3.02 5.27
C ASP A 50 -3.79 -2.79 4.39
N PRO A 51 -2.67 -3.48 4.69
CA PRO A 51 -1.39 -3.21 4.02
C PRO A 51 -1.44 -3.40 2.51
N ASP A 52 -2.12 -4.46 2.04
CA ASP A 52 -2.17 -4.85 0.63
C ASP A 52 -2.85 -3.79 -0.25
N PHE A 53 -3.86 -3.13 0.29
CA PHE A 53 -4.59 -2.10 -0.43
C PHE A 53 -4.08 -0.69 -0.10
N MET A 54 -3.90 -0.38 1.19
CA MET A 54 -3.60 0.98 1.63
C MET A 54 -2.20 1.44 1.28
N LEU A 55 -1.23 0.52 1.09
CA LEU A 55 0.10 0.90 0.65
C LEU A 55 0.03 1.57 -0.74
N GLY A 56 -0.62 0.93 -1.70
CA GLY A 56 -0.79 1.49 -3.05
C GLY A 56 -1.67 2.74 -3.06
N GLN A 57 -2.81 2.69 -2.36
CA GLN A 57 -3.74 3.82 -2.30
C GLN A 57 -3.08 5.09 -1.73
N THR A 58 -2.37 4.97 -0.61
CA THR A 58 -1.69 6.12 0.00
C THR A 58 -0.49 6.62 -0.80
N TYR A 59 0.15 5.76 -1.61
CA TYR A 59 1.16 6.18 -2.58
C TYR A 59 0.57 7.08 -3.67
N MET A 60 -0.54 6.65 -4.27
CA MET A 60 -1.24 7.41 -5.32
C MET A 60 -1.77 8.75 -4.79
N GLU A 61 -2.15 8.80 -3.52
CA GLU A 61 -2.56 10.03 -2.83
C GLU A 61 -1.39 10.95 -2.45
N GLY A 62 -0.12 10.54 -2.71
CA GLY A 62 1.07 11.30 -2.31
C GLY A 62 1.37 11.28 -0.81
N GLY A 63 0.76 10.35 -0.07
CA GLY A 63 0.93 10.23 1.39
C GLY A 63 2.33 9.77 1.80
N TRP A 64 3.06 9.11 0.91
CA TRP A 64 4.45 8.72 1.08
C TRP A 64 5.19 8.66 -0.25
N SER A 65 6.52 8.64 -0.20
CA SER A 65 7.38 8.53 -1.37
C SER A 65 8.59 7.64 -1.10
N THR A 66 9.27 7.24 -2.17
CA THR A 66 10.52 6.48 -2.14
C THR A 66 11.39 6.88 -3.33
N PRO A 67 12.72 6.90 -3.19
CA PRO A 67 13.62 7.15 -4.33
C PRO A 67 13.66 5.98 -5.31
N ASP A 68 13.38 4.76 -4.85
CA ASP A 68 13.36 3.54 -5.68
C ASP A 68 12.20 2.64 -5.27
N LEU A 69 11.11 2.74 -6.04
CA LEU A 69 9.90 1.96 -5.80
C LEU A 69 10.13 0.46 -6.00
N ARG A 70 10.98 0.08 -6.97
CA ARG A 70 11.29 -1.32 -7.25
C ARG A 70 11.98 -1.98 -6.05
N THR A 71 13.02 -1.34 -5.53
CA THR A 71 13.75 -1.84 -4.36
C THR A 71 12.85 -1.88 -3.12
N LEU A 72 12.02 -0.87 -2.91
CA LEU A 72 11.06 -0.88 -1.80
C LEU A 72 10.08 -2.04 -1.90
N LEU A 73 9.48 -2.25 -3.06
CA LEU A 73 8.54 -3.36 -3.27
C LEU A 73 9.23 -4.71 -3.13
N ALA A 74 10.46 -4.87 -3.63
CA ALA A 74 11.22 -6.11 -3.46
C ALA A 74 11.48 -6.44 -1.98
N VAL A 75 11.85 -5.44 -1.17
CA VAL A 75 12.02 -5.63 0.28
C VAL A 75 10.69 -5.98 0.95
N LEU A 76 9.61 -5.25 0.63
CA LEU A 76 8.30 -5.51 1.25
C LEU A 76 7.75 -6.88 0.85
N MET A 77 7.72 -7.20 -0.44
CA MET A 77 7.20 -8.49 -0.93
C MET A 77 8.05 -9.66 -0.44
N GLY A 78 9.38 -9.54 -0.43
CA GLY A 78 10.27 -10.59 0.07
C GLY A 78 10.09 -10.91 1.56
N ASN A 79 9.48 -10.02 2.32
CA ASN A 79 9.25 -10.21 3.76
C ASN A 79 7.77 -10.47 4.12
N PHE A 80 6.82 -10.01 3.32
CA PHE A 80 5.39 -10.12 3.62
C PHE A 80 4.65 -11.08 2.67
N ASP A 81 5.28 -11.45 1.55
CA ASP A 81 4.73 -12.45 0.63
C ASP A 81 4.84 -13.84 1.24
N GLY A 82 3.71 -14.48 1.54
CA GLY A 82 3.67 -15.78 2.20
C GLY A 82 3.72 -15.76 3.72
N ALA A 83 3.79 -14.60 4.36
CA ALA A 83 3.57 -14.52 5.80
C ALA A 83 2.13 -14.97 6.12
N GLU A 84 1.96 -16.22 6.53
CA GLU A 84 0.69 -16.71 7.09
C GLU A 84 0.27 -15.72 8.19
N PRO A 85 -0.91 -15.07 8.09
CA PRO A 85 -1.37 -14.16 9.12
C PRO A 85 -1.39 -14.92 10.44
N GLY A 86 -0.59 -14.49 11.41
CA GLY A 86 -0.55 -15.10 12.74
C GLY A 86 -1.98 -15.34 13.25
N GLY A 87 -2.22 -16.49 13.90
CA GLY A 87 -3.55 -17.05 14.15
C GLY A 87 -4.60 -16.10 14.75
N GLY A 88 -4.19 -15.07 15.53
CA GLY A 88 -5.09 -14.04 16.03
C GLY A 88 -5.56 -13.05 14.96
N ARG A 89 -4.70 -12.74 13.99
CA ARG A 89 -5.03 -11.84 12.88
C ARG A 89 -5.96 -12.53 11.87
N ARG A 90 -5.81 -13.85 11.71
CA ARG A 90 -6.69 -14.67 10.86
C ARG A 90 -8.12 -14.71 11.37
N LEU A 91 -8.33 -14.78 12.69
CA LEU A 91 -9.66 -14.73 13.32
C LEU A 91 -10.32 -13.34 13.17
N VAL A 92 -9.57 -12.27 13.41
CA VAL A 92 -10.08 -10.89 13.25
C VAL A 92 -10.37 -10.57 11.79
N THR A 93 -9.48 -10.97 10.86
CA THR A 93 -9.70 -10.74 9.43
C THR A 93 -10.80 -11.62 8.86
N SER A 94 -11.00 -12.85 9.35
CA SER A 94 -12.07 -13.73 8.88
C SER A 94 -13.47 -13.23 9.28
N VAL A 95 -13.60 -12.60 10.44
CA VAL A 95 -14.89 -12.02 10.90
C VAL A 95 -15.13 -10.63 10.28
N LEU A 96 -14.09 -9.83 10.09
CA LEU A 96 -14.22 -8.49 9.52
C LEU A 96 -14.19 -8.44 7.98
N ARG A 97 -13.63 -9.46 7.32
CA ARG A 97 -13.62 -9.55 5.84
C ARG A 97 -14.98 -9.38 5.19
N PRO A 98 -16.06 -10.05 5.62
CA PRO A 98 -17.38 -9.86 5.00
C PRO A 98 -17.91 -8.44 5.18
N LEU A 99 -17.66 -7.80 6.32
CA LEU A 99 -18.05 -6.39 6.58
C LEU A 99 -17.22 -5.41 5.72
N GLN A 100 -15.92 -5.65 5.59
CA GLN A 100 -15.05 -4.86 4.74
C GLN A 100 -15.35 -5.08 3.25
N GLN A 101 -15.70 -6.32 2.85
CA GLN A 101 -16.10 -6.60 1.47
C GLN A 101 -17.45 -5.98 1.12
N TRP A 102 -18.37 -5.83 2.05
CA TRP A 102 -19.64 -5.15 1.81
C TRP A 102 -19.45 -3.64 1.61
N ASN A 103 -18.62 -3.01 2.43
CA ASN A 103 -18.21 -1.62 2.22
C ASN A 103 -17.42 -1.42 0.91
N ARG A 104 -16.59 -2.41 0.53
CA ARG A 104 -15.86 -2.42 -0.75
C ARG A 104 -16.80 -2.52 -1.94
N ARG A 105 -17.90 -3.28 -1.87
CA ARG A 105 -18.90 -3.37 -2.95
C ARG A 105 -19.61 -2.05 -3.19
N ALA A 106 -19.95 -1.32 -2.14
CA ALA A 106 -20.56 0.01 -2.26
C ALA A 106 -19.56 1.07 -2.75
N ALA A 107 -18.30 0.99 -2.32
CA ALA A 107 -17.21 1.83 -2.81
C ALA A 107 -16.79 1.44 -4.23
N SER A 108 -16.75 0.16 -4.57
CA SER A 108 -16.47 -0.34 -5.91
C SER A 108 -17.50 0.13 -6.94
N ARG A 109 -18.78 0.13 -6.59
CA ARG A 109 -19.83 0.70 -7.48
C ARG A 109 -19.63 2.18 -7.76
N ARG A 110 -19.19 2.96 -6.77
CA ARG A 110 -18.86 4.39 -6.95
C ARG A 110 -17.58 4.57 -7.76
N ASN A 111 -16.56 3.76 -7.52
CA ASN A 111 -15.29 3.78 -8.27
C ASN A 111 -15.49 3.33 -9.72
N VAL A 112 -16.33 2.32 -9.95
CA VAL A 112 -16.70 1.87 -11.30
C VAL A 112 -17.47 2.97 -12.04
N ALA A 113 -18.44 3.65 -11.41
CA ALA A 113 -19.10 4.80 -12.00
C ALA A 113 -18.11 5.93 -12.34
N HIS A 114 -17.14 6.20 -11.45
CA HIS A 114 -16.10 7.20 -11.71
C HIS A 114 -15.08 6.77 -12.78
N HIS A 115 -14.84 5.47 -12.98
CA HIS A 115 -14.02 4.95 -14.08
C HIS A 115 -14.72 5.04 -15.44
N TYR A 116 -16.04 4.96 -15.48
CA TYR A 116 -16.82 5.14 -16.71
C TYR A 116 -17.11 6.62 -17.01
N ASP A 117 -16.91 7.53 -16.05
CA ASP A 117 -16.92 8.99 -16.26
C ASP A 117 -15.57 9.53 -16.78
N ILE A 118 -14.68 8.65 -17.26
CA ILE A 118 -13.48 9.09 -17.99
C ILE A 118 -13.96 9.75 -19.28
N ASP A 119 -13.61 11.03 -19.44
CA ASP A 119 -13.99 11.85 -20.56
C ASP A 119 -13.67 11.16 -21.89
N GLU A 120 -14.63 11.09 -22.79
CA GLU A 120 -14.50 10.54 -24.16
C GLU A 120 -13.25 11.10 -24.88
N TRP A 121 -12.85 12.32 -24.55
CA TRP A 121 -11.63 12.94 -25.04
C TRP A 121 -10.37 12.13 -24.72
N LEU A 122 -10.27 11.55 -23.51
CA LEU A 122 -9.12 10.73 -23.14
C LEU A 122 -9.03 9.46 -23.99
N PHE A 123 -10.17 8.81 -24.26
CA PHE A 123 -10.20 7.64 -25.15
C PHE A 123 -9.79 7.99 -26.58
N ARG A 124 -10.17 9.17 -27.08
CA ARG A 124 -9.77 9.67 -28.40
C ARG A 124 -8.25 9.96 -28.50
N CYS A 125 -7.54 10.10 -27.39
CA CYS A 125 -6.09 10.33 -27.41
C CYS A 125 -5.26 9.08 -27.71
N PHE A 126 -5.80 7.88 -27.46
CA PHE A 126 -5.03 6.63 -27.57
C PHE A 126 -5.76 5.51 -28.33
N LEU A 127 -7.02 5.67 -28.66
CA LEU A 127 -7.74 4.78 -29.57
C LEU A 127 -7.70 5.33 -30.99
N ASP A 128 -7.84 4.44 -31.98
CA ASP A 128 -7.95 4.83 -33.36
C ASP A 128 -9.31 5.48 -33.69
N THR A 129 -9.50 5.83 -34.98
CA THR A 129 -10.73 6.48 -35.45
C THR A 129 -11.99 5.62 -35.25
N ASP A 130 -11.83 4.32 -35.11
CA ASP A 130 -12.93 3.35 -34.91
C ASP A 130 -13.10 2.97 -33.43
N MET A 131 -12.39 3.66 -32.50
CA MET A 131 -12.48 3.50 -31.05
C MET A 131 -12.10 2.05 -30.60
N GLN A 132 -11.19 1.39 -31.29
CA GLN A 132 -10.70 0.04 -31.00
C GLN A 132 -9.26 0.04 -30.46
#